data_b85ecce97a5d27aa86b1e518985f9faa
#
_entry.id   b85ecce97a5d27aa86b1e518985f9faa
#
_cell.length_a   1.000
_cell.length_b   1.000
_cell.length_c   1.000
_cell.angle_alpha   90.00
_cell.angle_beta   90.00
_cell.angle_gamma   90.00
#
_symmetry.space_group_name_H-M   'P 1'
#
loop_
_entity.id
_entity.type
_entity.pdbx_description
1 polymer ?
#
loop_
_entity_poly.entity_id
_entity_poly.type
_entity_poly.pdbx_seq_one_letter_code
_entity_poly.pdbx_strand_id
1 'polypeptide(L)'
;MQTSVQNNTRPKLWTGDYLKVWIANFLMYFAFYLVTPLLPLYLRDVFSADKATIGVVLSGYTITALLIRFFSGYIVDRFPRKKVLILCYSSFMAFFFGYYFTGSLLFFAIVRTLHGAPFGITTVSSNTVAIDVLHPERRAEGIGYYGLSNNIAMAIGPSIGLLIYHTTANYPLIFTLSILIAVTGLIIDTTIKCRDRQPVYEKKRLSLDRFILLKGWSQGITIMGVSFAYGILVTYIAIYSQEMLGITSGTGGFFMLLAMGLITARLTGNKALRQGKVVRNASAGLVVALVGYAIFISVPSVFGYYLAAFVIGLGNGNVYPAMQTMFINLAPNSQRGTATSTILSCWDVGMGLGIILGGTITEHLGGYMSAFISALIINTLGTIFFFLYARRRYLQDRIR
;
A
#
# COMPACT_ATOMS: atom_id res chain seq x y z
N MET A 1 13.81 -12.01 51.54
CA MET A 1 13.93 -12.21 50.09
C MET A 1 12.53 -12.35 49.53
N GLN A 2 11.93 -11.23 49.11
CA GLN A 2 10.64 -11.25 48.39
C GLN A 2 10.98 -11.34 46.92
N THR A 3 10.84 -12.49 46.31
CA THR A 3 10.86 -12.71 44.86
C THR A 3 9.58 -12.11 44.32
N SER A 4 9.65 -10.88 43.77
CA SER A 4 8.59 -10.29 42.97
C SER A 4 8.43 -11.14 41.69
N VAL A 5 7.39 -11.94 41.66
CA VAL A 5 6.91 -12.61 40.46
C VAL A 5 6.50 -11.47 39.49
N GLN A 6 7.40 -11.09 38.59
CA GLN A 6 7.04 -10.25 37.45
C GLN A 6 6.05 -11.06 36.62
N ASN A 7 4.76 -10.67 36.74
CA ASN A 7 3.70 -11.13 35.85
C ASN A 7 4.05 -10.68 34.44
N ASN A 8 4.70 -11.57 33.69
CA ASN A 8 5.18 -11.36 32.33
C ASN A 8 3.98 -11.44 31.33
N THR A 9 2.95 -10.62 31.59
CA THR A 9 1.80 -10.49 30.70
C THR A 9 2.21 -9.68 29.48
N ARG A 10 2.27 -10.35 28.33
CA ARG A 10 2.62 -9.76 27.05
C ARG A 10 1.72 -8.54 26.76
N PRO A 11 2.25 -7.38 26.35
CA PRO A 11 1.47 -6.17 26.11
C PRO A 11 0.32 -6.41 25.12
N LYS A 12 -0.85 -5.79 25.38
CA LYS A 12 -2.02 -5.92 24.50
C LYS A 12 -1.71 -5.25 23.13
N LEU A 13 -2.04 -5.96 22.05
CA LEU A 13 -1.92 -5.41 20.68
C LEU A 13 -3.05 -4.43 20.38
N TRP A 14 -4.29 -4.87 20.61
CA TRP A 14 -5.50 -4.10 20.33
C TRP A 14 -5.78 -3.13 21.48
N THR A 15 -4.96 -2.08 21.54
CA THR A 15 -5.23 -0.94 22.44
C THR A 15 -6.29 -0.03 21.80
N GLY A 16 -6.98 0.79 22.60
CA GLY A 16 -7.99 1.72 22.09
C GLY A 16 -7.43 2.66 21.02
N ASP A 17 -6.20 3.19 21.20
CA ASP A 17 -5.60 4.08 20.24
C ASP A 17 -5.14 3.35 18.96
N TYR A 18 -4.62 2.12 19.07
CA TYR A 18 -4.29 1.34 17.88
C TYR A 18 -5.54 0.96 17.07
N LEU A 19 -6.64 0.59 17.73
CA LEU A 19 -7.91 0.31 17.06
C LEU A 19 -8.44 1.54 16.31
N LYS A 20 -8.35 2.72 16.92
CA LYS A 20 -8.75 3.99 16.28
C LYS A 20 -7.93 4.25 15.01
N VAL A 21 -6.59 4.13 15.08
CA VAL A 21 -5.71 4.28 13.91
C VAL A 21 -6.07 3.27 12.83
N TRP A 22 -6.35 2.02 13.20
CA TRP A 22 -6.71 0.97 12.28
C TRP A 22 -8.03 1.27 11.55
N ILE A 23 -9.06 1.68 12.30
CA ILE A 23 -10.38 2.03 11.74
C ILE A 23 -10.28 3.29 10.87
N ALA A 24 -9.59 4.33 11.32
CA ALA A 24 -9.42 5.57 10.56
C ALA A 24 -8.68 5.30 9.23
N ASN A 25 -7.64 4.48 9.24
CA ASN A 25 -6.94 4.07 8.04
C ASN A 25 -7.84 3.27 7.08
N PHE A 26 -8.64 2.33 7.62
CA PHE A 26 -9.62 1.61 6.82
C PHE A 26 -10.60 2.57 6.14
N LEU A 27 -11.17 3.51 6.89
CA LEU A 27 -12.15 4.47 6.37
C LEU A 27 -11.54 5.41 5.32
N MET A 28 -10.30 5.86 5.51
CA MET A 28 -9.56 6.66 4.52
C MET A 28 -9.43 5.92 3.18
N TYR A 29 -8.92 4.69 3.23
CA TYR A 29 -8.75 3.89 2.03
C TYR A 29 -10.09 3.45 1.42
N PHE A 30 -11.09 3.19 2.26
CA PHE A 30 -12.42 2.82 1.78
C PHE A 30 -13.09 3.98 1.03
N ALA A 31 -13.03 5.21 1.56
CA ALA A 31 -13.49 6.40 0.86
C ALA A 31 -12.77 6.58 -0.50
N PHE A 32 -11.47 6.34 -0.54
CA PHE A 32 -10.67 6.41 -1.76
C PHE A 32 -11.06 5.33 -2.78
N TYR A 33 -11.14 4.07 -2.38
CA TYR A 33 -11.45 2.96 -3.27
C TYR A 33 -12.92 2.92 -3.70
N LEU A 34 -13.82 3.54 -2.95
CA LEU A 34 -15.23 3.69 -3.33
C LEU A 34 -15.37 4.52 -4.61
N VAL A 35 -14.58 5.58 -4.75
CA VAL A 35 -14.65 6.53 -5.89
C VAL A 35 -13.75 6.10 -7.05
N THR A 36 -12.57 5.56 -6.76
CA THR A 36 -11.51 5.36 -7.75
C THR A 36 -11.95 4.60 -9.02
N PRO A 37 -12.69 3.48 -8.96
CA PRO A 37 -13.10 2.75 -10.16
C PRO A 37 -14.18 3.46 -10.97
N LEU A 38 -14.84 4.44 -10.39
CA LEU A 38 -15.91 5.22 -11.01
C LEU A 38 -15.41 6.47 -11.76
N LEU A 39 -14.19 6.92 -11.43
CA LEU A 39 -13.65 8.14 -12.06
C LEU A 39 -13.48 8.00 -13.59
N PRO A 40 -13.01 6.87 -14.15
CA PRO A 40 -13.01 6.69 -15.60
C PRO A 40 -14.40 6.80 -16.23
N LEU A 41 -15.40 6.21 -15.59
CA LEU A 41 -16.81 6.29 -16.03
C LEU A 41 -17.32 7.72 -15.94
N TYR A 42 -17.07 8.40 -14.83
CA TYR A 42 -17.43 9.81 -14.63
C TYR A 42 -16.84 10.71 -15.72
N LEU A 43 -15.55 10.55 -16.03
CA LEU A 43 -14.87 11.33 -17.06
C LEU A 43 -15.46 11.08 -18.45
N ARG A 44 -15.80 9.84 -18.76
CA ARG A 44 -16.45 9.46 -20.01
C ARG A 44 -17.87 10.02 -20.09
N ASP A 45 -18.67 9.82 -19.05
CA ASP A 45 -20.12 10.08 -19.08
C ASP A 45 -20.42 11.58 -18.96
N VAL A 46 -19.64 12.33 -18.17
CA VAL A 46 -19.87 13.77 -17.92
C VAL A 46 -19.09 14.67 -18.88
N PHE A 47 -17.85 14.29 -19.20
CA PHE A 47 -16.98 15.13 -20.04
C PHE A 47 -16.73 14.57 -21.44
N SER A 48 -17.32 13.41 -21.78
CA SER A 48 -17.08 12.70 -23.06
C SER A 48 -15.59 12.51 -23.36
N ALA A 49 -14.78 12.30 -22.31
CA ALA A 49 -13.33 12.15 -22.43
C ALA A 49 -12.97 10.81 -23.10
N ASP A 50 -12.00 10.84 -24.00
CA ASP A 50 -11.46 9.65 -24.64
C ASP A 50 -10.53 8.87 -23.67
N LYS A 51 -10.18 7.64 -24.03
CA LYS A 51 -9.37 6.73 -23.18
C LYS A 51 -8.00 7.33 -22.84
N ALA A 52 -7.36 8.02 -23.78
CA ALA A 52 -6.05 8.64 -23.58
C ALA A 52 -6.13 9.79 -22.57
N THR A 53 -7.11 10.66 -22.73
CA THR A 53 -7.39 11.77 -21.80
C THR A 53 -7.72 11.27 -20.40
N ILE A 54 -8.56 10.23 -20.27
CA ILE A 54 -8.86 9.58 -18.98
C ILE A 54 -7.58 9.11 -18.31
N GLY A 55 -6.71 8.42 -19.06
CA GLY A 55 -5.44 7.93 -18.55
C GLY A 55 -4.53 9.04 -18.02
N VAL A 56 -4.37 10.14 -18.82
CA VAL A 56 -3.56 11.30 -18.44
C VAL A 56 -4.10 11.97 -17.19
N VAL A 57 -5.40 12.24 -17.14
CA VAL A 57 -6.05 12.91 -16.00
C VAL A 57 -5.91 12.09 -14.72
N LEU A 58 -6.13 10.77 -14.78
CA LEU A 58 -6.07 9.92 -13.60
C LEU A 58 -4.63 9.65 -13.15
N SER A 59 -3.67 9.60 -14.07
CA SER A 59 -2.24 9.41 -13.74
C SER A 59 -1.65 10.58 -12.95
N GLY A 60 -2.16 11.80 -13.15
CA GLY A 60 -1.73 13.00 -12.43
C GLY A 60 -1.74 12.81 -10.91
N TYR A 61 -2.78 12.15 -10.38
CA TYR A 61 -2.86 11.80 -8.96
C TYR A 61 -1.69 10.93 -8.49
N THR A 62 -1.41 9.87 -9.23
CA THR A 62 -0.34 8.91 -8.87
C THR A 62 1.03 9.57 -8.92
N ILE A 63 1.29 10.38 -9.96
CA ILE A 63 2.54 11.12 -10.11
C ILE A 63 2.75 12.07 -8.93
N THR A 64 1.74 12.86 -8.58
CA THR A 64 1.83 13.82 -7.48
C THR A 64 1.98 13.13 -6.12
N ALA A 65 1.24 12.04 -5.89
CA ALA A 65 1.38 11.23 -4.69
C ALA A 65 2.80 10.66 -4.55
N LEU A 66 3.37 10.15 -5.65
CA LEU A 66 4.74 9.62 -5.66
C LEU A 66 5.78 10.73 -5.40
N LEU A 67 5.69 11.86 -6.08
CA LEU A 67 6.64 12.97 -5.93
C LEU A 67 6.65 13.49 -4.49
N ILE A 68 5.48 13.75 -3.91
CA ILE A 68 5.40 14.25 -2.53
C ILE A 68 5.85 13.23 -1.50
N ARG A 69 5.73 11.94 -1.81
CA ARG A 69 6.10 10.86 -0.90
C ARG A 69 7.58 10.85 -0.54
N PHE A 70 8.46 11.27 -1.44
CA PHE A 70 9.89 11.44 -1.13
C PHE A 70 10.12 12.47 -0.01
N PHE A 71 9.29 13.50 0.09
CA PHE A 71 9.38 14.53 1.11
C PHE A 71 8.54 14.21 2.36
N SER A 72 7.54 13.32 2.23
CA SER A 72 6.57 13.02 3.29
C SER A 72 7.24 12.51 4.56
N GLY A 73 8.26 11.65 4.41
CA GLY A 73 9.01 11.11 5.55
C GLY A 73 9.68 12.20 6.37
N TYR A 74 10.37 13.13 5.69
CA TYR A 74 11.01 14.28 6.34
C TYR A 74 9.99 15.18 7.05
N ILE A 75 8.85 15.46 6.40
CA ILE A 75 7.77 16.26 7.00
C ILE A 75 7.25 15.60 8.27
N VAL A 76 6.97 14.31 8.23
CA VAL A 76 6.43 13.54 9.36
C VAL A 76 7.43 13.39 10.50
N ASP A 77 8.74 13.37 10.22
CA ASP A 77 9.76 13.30 11.26
C ASP A 77 10.09 14.68 11.87
N ARG A 78 9.92 15.78 11.09
CA ARG A 78 10.23 17.14 11.54
C ARG A 78 9.10 17.79 12.35
N PHE A 79 7.85 17.48 12.04
CA PHE A 79 6.69 18.08 12.67
C PHE A 79 5.98 17.08 13.60
N PRO A 80 5.10 17.54 14.53
CA PRO A 80 4.29 16.65 15.35
C PRO A 80 3.42 15.74 14.48
N ARG A 81 3.69 14.45 14.52
CA ARG A 81 3.13 13.44 13.59
C ARG A 81 1.62 13.44 13.50
N LYS A 82 0.94 13.56 14.66
CA LYS A 82 -0.52 13.65 14.72
C LYS A 82 -1.05 14.93 14.04
N LYS A 83 -0.38 16.08 14.22
CA LYS A 83 -0.78 17.33 13.56
C LYS A 83 -0.64 17.23 12.05
N VAL A 84 0.47 16.65 11.57
CA VAL A 84 0.68 16.38 10.13
C VAL A 84 -0.43 15.46 9.60
N LEU A 85 -0.74 14.36 10.31
CA LEU A 85 -1.80 13.43 9.93
C LEU A 85 -3.14 14.16 9.78
N ILE A 86 -3.57 14.90 10.81
CA ILE A 86 -4.85 15.60 10.80
C ILE A 86 -4.91 16.63 9.67
N LEU A 87 -3.87 17.45 9.50
CA LEU A 87 -3.82 18.49 8.47
C LEU A 87 -3.91 17.89 7.06
N CYS A 88 -3.09 16.86 6.79
CA CYS A 88 -3.04 16.25 5.47
C CYS A 88 -4.28 15.41 5.18
N TYR A 89 -4.84 14.72 6.18
CA TYR A 89 -6.10 14.00 6.02
C TYR A 89 -7.28 14.97 5.79
N SER A 90 -7.32 16.11 6.50
CA SER A 90 -8.32 17.15 6.24
C SER A 90 -8.21 17.69 4.81
N SER A 91 -6.99 17.92 4.33
CA SER A 91 -6.75 18.33 2.94
C SER A 91 -7.17 17.24 1.95
N PHE A 92 -6.83 15.98 2.20
CA PHE A 92 -7.27 14.83 1.40
C PHE A 92 -8.81 14.76 1.31
N MET A 93 -9.50 14.89 2.44
CA MET A 93 -10.96 14.92 2.49
C MET A 93 -11.53 16.13 1.71
N ALA A 94 -10.91 17.30 1.82
CA ALA A 94 -11.37 18.52 1.15
C ALA A 94 -11.38 18.37 -0.39
N PHE A 95 -10.45 17.59 -0.97
CA PHE A 95 -10.43 17.34 -2.41
C PHE A 95 -11.63 16.53 -2.91
N PHE A 96 -12.28 15.71 -2.07
CA PHE A 96 -13.54 15.07 -2.47
C PHE A 96 -14.66 16.09 -2.71
N PHE A 97 -14.71 17.19 -1.95
CA PHE A 97 -15.63 18.30 -2.24
C PHE A 97 -15.30 18.95 -3.60
N GLY A 98 -14.02 19.00 -3.97
CA GLY A 98 -13.61 19.52 -5.26
C GLY A 98 -14.28 18.82 -6.44
N TYR A 99 -14.61 17.54 -6.34
CA TYR A 99 -15.28 16.77 -7.39
C TYR A 99 -16.73 17.21 -7.65
N TYR A 100 -17.39 17.87 -6.70
CA TYR A 100 -18.71 18.45 -6.90
C TYR A 100 -18.70 19.70 -7.78
N PHE A 101 -17.62 20.47 -7.73
CA PHE A 101 -17.53 21.78 -8.40
C PHE A 101 -16.84 21.71 -9.76
N THR A 102 -16.66 20.51 -10.30
CA THR A 102 -15.96 20.30 -11.57
C THR A 102 -16.86 20.65 -12.75
N GLY A 103 -16.91 21.93 -13.11
CA GLY A 103 -17.62 22.43 -14.31
C GLY A 103 -16.85 22.20 -15.61
N SER A 104 -15.59 21.76 -15.57
CA SER A 104 -14.78 21.47 -16.75
C SER A 104 -13.78 20.33 -16.49
N LEU A 105 -13.40 19.64 -17.58
CA LEU A 105 -12.41 18.56 -17.55
C LEU A 105 -11.05 19.05 -17.01
N LEU A 106 -10.63 20.25 -17.40
CA LEU A 106 -9.36 20.83 -16.92
C LEU A 106 -9.38 21.06 -15.41
N PHE A 107 -10.47 21.60 -14.88
CA PHE A 107 -10.61 21.81 -13.44
C PHE A 107 -10.61 20.48 -12.67
N PHE A 108 -11.32 19.47 -13.20
CA PHE A 108 -11.27 18.12 -12.63
C PHE A 108 -9.84 17.56 -12.63
N ALA A 109 -9.10 17.70 -13.74
CA ALA A 109 -7.72 17.22 -13.84
C ALA A 109 -6.80 17.88 -12.81
N ILE A 110 -6.96 19.20 -12.59
CA ILE A 110 -6.21 19.94 -11.57
C ILE A 110 -6.55 19.43 -10.17
N VAL A 111 -7.83 19.33 -9.82
CA VAL A 111 -8.31 18.83 -8.53
C VAL A 111 -7.80 17.42 -8.30
N ARG A 112 -7.92 16.53 -9.29
CA ARG A 112 -7.47 15.14 -9.20
C ARG A 112 -5.97 15.03 -9.01
N THR A 113 -5.19 15.80 -9.76
CA THR A 113 -3.72 15.81 -9.66
C THR A 113 -3.27 16.29 -8.28
N LEU A 114 -3.81 17.42 -7.83
CA LEU A 114 -3.45 17.99 -6.52
C LEU A 114 -3.89 17.09 -5.35
N HIS A 115 -4.99 16.34 -5.49
CA HIS A 115 -5.45 15.39 -4.47
C HIS A 115 -4.42 14.31 -4.12
N GLY A 116 -3.51 13.98 -5.03
CA GLY A 116 -2.42 13.02 -4.78
C GLY A 116 -1.45 13.48 -3.69
N ALA A 117 -1.20 14.79 -3.57
CA ALA A 117 -0.23 15.31 -2.62
C ALA A 117 -0.61 15.04 -1.14
N PRO A 118 -1.80 15.44 -0.65
CA PRO A 118 -2.19 15.14 0.72
C PRO A 118 -2.34 13.63 0.97
N PHE A 119 -2.76 12.83 -0.02
CA PHE A 119 -2.78 11.38 0.11
C PHE A 119 -1.39 10.81 0.38
N GLY A 120 -0.37 11.24 -0.40
CA GLY A 120 1.00 10.78 -0.22
C GLY A 120 1.52 11.02 1.21
N ILE A 121 1.27 12.20 1.78
CA ILE A 121 1.68 12.52 3.16
C ILE A 121 0.82 11.79 4.18
N THR A 122 -0.50 11.71 3.98
CA THR A 122 -1.44 11.07 4.92
C THR A 122 -1.11 9.60 5.10
N THR A 123 -0.80 8.88 4.03
CA THR A 123 -0.44 7.46 4.11
C THR A 123 0.85 7.21 4.90
N VAL A 124 1.85 8.10 4.78
CA VAL A 124 3.09 8.02 5.55
C VAL A 124 2.86 8.39 7.02
N SER A 125 2.12 9.47 7.29
CA SER A 125 1.85 9.93 8.65
C SER A 125 0.97 8.97 9.43
N SER A 126 -0.11 8.45 8.83
CA SER A 126 -1.00 7.46 9.46
C SER A 126 -0.24 6.17 9.82
N ASN A 127 0.58 5.68 8.89
CA ASN A 127 1.43 4.51 9.14
C ASN A 127 2.44 4.77 10.27
N THR A 128 3.05 5.95 10.31
CA THR A 128 4.01 6.31 11.36
C THR A 128 3.35 6.46 12.72
N VAL A 129 2.14 7.05 12.77
CA VAL A 129 1.33 7.14 14.00
C VAL A 129 0.93 5.74 14.48
N ALA A 130 0.55 4.84 13.57
CA ALA A 130 0.26 3.45 13.91
C ALA A 130 1.45 2.75 14.61
N ILE A 131 2.67 2.98 14.12
CA ILE A 131 3.90 2.45 14.73
C ILE A 131 4.16 3.06 16.12
N ASP A 132 3.82 4.34 16.31
CA ASP A 132 4.08 5.05 17.56
C ASP A 132 3.14 4.66 18.69
N VAL A 133 1.87 4.35 18.39
CA VAL A 133 0.90 3.87 19.38
C VAL A 133 1.10 2.40 19.78
N LEU A 134 1.89 1.64 18.99
CA LEU A 134 2.20 0.24 19.27
C LEU A 134 3.33 0.09 20.27
N HIS A 135 3.16 -0.85 21.23
CA HIS A 135 4.25 -1.27 22.09
C HIS A 135 5.41 -1.85 21.26
N PRO A 136 6.69 -1.57 21.62
CA PRO A 136 7.86 -2.03 20.85
C PRO A 136 7.84 -3.51 20.49
N GLU A 137 7.47 -4.37 21.43
CA GLU A 137 7.40 -5.84 21.26
C GLU A 137 6.28 -6.29 20.30
N ARG A 138 5.28 -5.44 20.06
CA ARG A 138 4.12 -5.77 19.24
C ARG A 138 4.12 -5.07 17.88
N ARG A 139 5.13 -4.25 17.58
CA ARG A 139 5.19 -3.43 16.34
C ARG A 139 5.14 -4.26 15.07
N ALA A 140 5.96 -5.30 14.98
CA ALA A 140 6.01 -6.13 13.77
C ALA A 140 4.66 -6.80 13.48
N GLU A 141 4.00 -7.28 14.52
CA GLU A 141 2.67 -7.86 14.42
C GLU A 141 1.62 -6.78 14.08
N GLY A 142 1.67 -5.64 14.78
CA GLY A 142 0.75 -4.53 14.56
C GLY A 142 0.86 -3.94 13.15
N ILE A 143 2.06 -3.77 12.61
CA ILE A 143 2.26 -3.36 11.22
C ILE A 143 1.56 -4.33 10.25
N GLY A 144 1.64 -5.64 10.53
CA GLY A 144 0.93 -6.65 9.77
C GLY A 144 -0.58 -6.42 9.75
N TYR A 145 -1.20 -6.26 10.90
CA TYR A 145 -2.64 -5.99 11.00
C TYR A 145 -3.02 -4.62 10.47
N TYR A 146 -2.16 -3.60 10.62
CA TYR A 146 -2.41 -2.28 10.06
C TYR A 146 -2.59 -2.32 8.53
N GLY A 147 -1.71 -3.05 7.83
CA GLY A 147 -1.85 -3.23 6.39
C GLY A 147 -3.11 -3.98 5.96
N LEU A 148 -3.71 -4.78 6.86
CA LEU A 148 -4.96 -5.48 6.59
C LEU A 148 -6.13 -4.51 6.39
N SER A 149 -6.17 -3.38 7.10
CA SER A 149 -7.23 -2.36 6.94
C SER A 149 -7.29 -1.82 5.50
N ASN A 150 -6.14 -1.53 4.90
CA ASN A 150 -6.06 -1.12 3.49
C ASN A 150 -6.51 -2.25 2.54
N ASN A 151 -6.05 -3.49 2.78
CA ASN A 151 -6.40 -4.62 1.91
C ASN A 151 -7.91 -4.91 1.91
N ILE A 152 -8.56 -4.81 3.07
CA ILE A 152 -10.02 -4.96 3.19
C ILE A 152 -10.73 -3.82 2.42
N ALA A 153 -10.28 -2.58 2.61
CA ALA A 153 -10.84 -1.44 1.89
C ALA A 153 -10.70 -1.58 0.37
N MET A 154 -9.55 -2.04 -0.11
CA MET A 154 -9.29 -2.30 -1.53
C MET A 154 -10.16 -3.43 -2.10
N ALA A 155 -10.46 -4.45 -1.30
CA ALA A 155 -11.29 -5.58 -1.73
C ALA A 155 -12.77 -5.20 -1.88
N ILE A 156 -13.31 -4.44 -0.92
CA ILE A 156 -14.76 -4.16 -0.84
C ILE A 156 -15.15 -2.78 -1.43
N GLY A 157 -14.26 -1.79 -1.38
CA GLY A 157 -14.56 -0.42 -1.82
C GLY A 157 -15.03 -0.35 -3.27
N PRO A 158 -14.28 -0.88 -4.26
CA PRO A 158 -14.68 -0.89 -5.66
C PRO A 158 -16.02 -1.57 -5.90
N SER A 159 -16.26 -2.71 -5.25
CA SER A 159 -17.50 -3.48 -5.42
C SER A 159 -18.71 -2.71 -4.92
N ILE A 160 -18.60 -2.07 -3.76
CA ILE A 160 -19.68 -1.24 -3.19
C ILE A 160 -19.89 0.01 -4.04
N GLY A 161 -18.83 0.69 -4.47
CA GLY A 161 -18.92 1.86 -5.34
C GLY A 161 -19.64 1.57 -6.65
N LEU A 162 -19.25 0.50 -7.34
CA LEU A 162 -19.89 0.07 -8.58
C LEU A 162 -21.35 -0.39 -8.36
N LEU A 163 -21.63 -1.09 -7.26
CA LEU A 163 -23.01 -1.49 -6.93
C LEU A 163 -23.92 -0.26 -6.78
N ILE A 164 -23.47 0.76 -6.02
CA ILE A 164 -24.22 2.01 -5.84
C ILE A 164 -24.43 2.71 -7.18
N TYR A 165 -23.39 2.77 -8.01
CA TYR A 165 -23.47 3.36 -9.32
C TYR A 165 -24.48 2.63 -10.23
N HIS A 166 -24.43 1.30 -10.31
CA HIS A 166 -25.35 0.52 -11.15
C HIS A 166 -26.80 0.61 -10.68
N THR A 167 -27.05 0.81 -9.39
CA THR A 167 -28.41 0.92 -8.84
C THR A 167 -28.98 2.32 -8.91
N THR A 168 -28.13 3.37 -8.81
CA THR A 168 -28.60 4.75 -8.67
C THR A 168 -28.21 5.67 -9.83
N ALA A 169 -27.18 5.33 -10.60
CA ALA A 169 -26.53 6.15 -11.63
C ALA A 169 -26.15 7.57 -11.12
N ASN A 170 -25.90 7.73 -9.82
CA ASN A 170 -25.76 9.02 -9.14
C ASN A 170 -24.33 9.22 -8.61
N TYR A 171 -23.48 9.89 -9.38
CA TYR A 171 -22.11 10.24 -8.95
C TYR A 171 -22.06 11.14 -7.72
N PRO A 172 -22.88 12.23 -7.60
CA PRO A 172 -22.96 13.04 -6.39
C PRO A 172 -23.19 12.23 -5.12
N LEU A 173 -24.06 11.21 -5.14
CA LEU A 173 -24.30 10.34 -3.99
C LEU A 173 -23.02 9.63 -3.54
N ILE A 174 -22.24 9.13 -4.50
CA ILE A 174 -21.00 8.39 -4.20
C ILE A 174 -19.94 9.34 -3.63
N PHE A 175 -19.83 10.56 -4.18
CA PHE A 175 -18.93 11.58 -3.63
C PHE A 175 -19.34 11.97 -2.19
N THR A 176 -20.65 12.13 -1.93
CA THR A 176 -21.18 12.42 -0.58
C THR A 176 -20.82 11.30 0.40
N LEU A 177 -21.05 10.05 0.02
CA LEU A 177 -20.71 8.91 0.87
C LEU A 177 -19.21 8.86 1.16
N SER A 178 -18.35 9.12 0.18
CA SER A 178 -16.91 9.15 0.37
C SER A 178 -16.48 10.27 1.33
N ILE A 179 -17.11 11.45 1.23
CA ILE A 179 -16.88 12.56 2.17
C ILE A 179 -17.28 12.15 3.58
N LEU A 180 -18.48 11.61 3.77
CA LEU A 180 -18.98 11.20 5.09
C LEU A 180 -18.08 10.14 5.74
N ILE A 181 -17.63 9.16 4.95
CA ILE A 181 -16.71 8.12 5.39
C ILE A 181 -15.35 8.73 5.78
N ALA A 182 -14.81 9.63 4.94
CA ALA A 182 -13.54 10.30 5.21
C ALA A 182 -13.61 11.21 6.45
N VAL A 183 -14.72 11.97 6.62
CA VAL A 183 -14.98 12.79 7.81
C VAL A 183 -15.00 11.92 9.07
N THR A 184 -15.68 10.78 9.03
CA THR A 184 -15.72 9.84 10.16
C THR A 184 -14.33 9.35 10.54
N GLY A 185 -13.52 8.97 9.55
CA GLY A 185 -12.13 8.58 9.76
C GLY A 185 -11.28 9.71 10.35
N LEU A 186 -11.44 10.94 9.85
CA LEU A 186 -10.74 12.12 10.37
C LEU A 186 -11.12 12.41 11.82
N ILE A 187 -12.40 12.35 12.17
CA ILE A 187 -12.87 12.53 13.56
C ILE A 187 -12.22 11.49 14.47
N ILE A 188 -12.17 10.24 14.06
CA ILE A 188 -11.51 9.18 14.84
C ILE A 188 -10.02 9.50 15.03
N ASP A 189 -9.29 9.94 14.00
CA ASP A 189 -7.89 10.32 14.10
C ASP A 189 -7.64 11.46 15.09
N THR A 190 -8.57 12.42 15.20
CA THR A 190 -8.45 13.49 16.20
C THR A 190 -8.50 12.99 17.64
N THR A 191 -9.16 11.86 17.91
CA THR A 191 -9.31 11.28 19.25
C THR A 191 -8.14 10.39 19.69
N ILE A 192 -7.17 10.09 18.80
CA ILE A 192 -6.01 9.26 19.12
C ILE A 192 -5.11 9.98 20.11
N LYS A 193 -4.73 9.28 21.18
CA LYS A 193 -3.73 9.77 22.13
C LYS A 193 -2.33 9.35 21.68
N CYS A 194 -1.67 10.24 20.96
CA CYS A 194 -0.27 10.06 20.57
C CYS A 194 0.60 10.81 21.59
N ARG A 195 1.68 10.19 22.09
CA ARG A 195 2.67 10.92 22.90
C ARG A 195 3.29 11.98 22.01
N ASP A 196 3.10 13.26 22.36
CA ASP A 196 3.75 14.36 21.66
C ASP A 196 5.27 14.20 21.80
N ARG A 197 5.87 13.82 20.71
CA ARG A 197 7.31 13.75 20.62
C ARG A 197 7.80 15.15 20.32
N GLN A 198 8.66 15.69 21.19
CA GLN A 198 9.34 16.94 20.88
C GLN A 198 10.14 16.76 19.58
N PRO A 199 9.95 17.63 18.58
CA PRO A 199 10.74 17.57 17.35
C PRO A 199 12.22 17.66 17.71
N VAL A 200 13.00 16.68 17.31
CA VAL A 200 14.46 16.74 17.52
C VAL A 200 15.02 17.70 16.47
N TYR A 201 15.24 18.95 16.88
CA TYR A 201 15.93 19.97 16.07
C TYR A 201 17.43 19.68 16.04
N GLU A 202 17.84 18.59 15.41
CA GLU A 202 19.23 18.44 15.06
C GLU A 202 19.55 19.33 13.85
N LYS A 203 20.42 20.31 14.03
CA LYS A 203 21.03 21.14 12.95
C LYS A 203 22.00 20.28 12.12
N LYS A 204 21.52 19.19 11.52
CA LYS A 204 22.34 18.40 10.59
C LYS A 204 22.28 19.03 9.20
N ARG A 205 23.42 19.01 8.48
CA ARG A 205 23.49 19.44 7.08
C ARG A 205 22.45 18.70 6.24
N LEU A 206 21.92 19.32 5.20
CA LEU A 206 21.02 18.69 4.23
C LEU A 206 21.75 17.49 3.62
N SER A 207 21.24 16.29 3.88
CA SER A 207 21.74 15.04 3.31
C SER A 207 20.57 14.26 2.72
N LEU A 208 20.83 13.45 1.71
CA LEU A 208 19.82 12.58 1.09
C LEU A 208 19.16 11.63 2.09
N ASP A 209 19.86 11.26 3.16
CA ASP A 209 19.38 10.37 4.23
C ASP A 209 18.21 10.97 5.04
N ARG A 210 17.88 12.24 4.83
CA ARG A 210 16.68 12.88 5.39
C ARG A 210 15.41 12.60 4.60
N PHE A 211 15.55 12.31 3.32
CA PHE A 211 14.43 12.08 2.40
C PHE A 211 14.26 10.60 2.09
N ILE A 212 15.37 9.88 2.03
CA ILE A 212 15.42 8.45 1.73
C ILE A 212 16.32 7.77 2.76
N LEU A 213 15.86 6.70 3.37
CA LEU A 213 16.68 5.90 4.29
C LEU A 213 17.69 5.08 3.48
N LEU A 214 18.90 5.66 3.26
CA LEU A 214 19.94 5.04 2.45
C LEU A 214 20.38 3.66 2.99
N LYS A 215 20.37 3.44 4.31
CA LYS A 215 20.67 2.13 4.90
C LYS A 215 19.73 1.03 4.44
N GLY A 216 18.50 1.39 4.01
CA GLY A 216 17.48 0.46 3.52
C GLY A 216 17.58 0.14 2.03
N TRP A 217 18.59 0.59 1.29
CA TRP A 217 18.67 0.47 -0.17
C TRP A 217 18.55 -0.98 -0.68
N SER A 218 19.16 -1.93 0.02
CA SER A 218 19.14 -3.35 -0.37
C SER A 218 17.75 -3.97 -0.19
N GLN A 219 17.02 -3.61 0.88
CA GLN A 219 15.62 -3.98 1.06
C GLN A 219 14.72 -3.26 0.04
N GLY A 220 15.10 -2.01 -0.31
CA GLY A 220 14.43 -1.23 -1.35
C GLY A 220 14.44 -1.92 -2.71
N ILE A 221 15.60 -2.38 -3.17
CA ILE A 221 15.71 -3.15 -4.43
C ILE A 221 14.85 -4.42 -4.40
N THR A 222 14.86 -5.14 -3.28
CA THR A 222 14.03 -6.35 -3.14
C THR A 222 12.55 -6.03 -3.28
N ILE A 223 12.07 -5.01 -2.55
CA ILE A 223 10.64 -4.65 -2.60
C ILE A 223 10.23 -4.07 -3.96
N MET A 224 11.12 -3.37 -4.67
CA MET A 224 10.88 -2.92 -6.04
C MET A 224 10.70 -4.09 -7.00
N GLY A 225 11.47 -5.17 -6.87
CA GLY A 225 11.29 -6.38 -7.68
C GLY A 225 9.93 -7.06 -7.44
N VAL A 226 9.52 -7.15 -6.18
CA VAL A 226 8.21 -7.69 -5.79
C VAL A 226 7.06 -6.83 -6.31
N SER A 227 7.15 -5.52 -6.13
CA SER A 227 6.11 -4.59 -6.54
C SER A 227 6.04 -4.40 -8.06
N PHE A 228 7.15 -4.57 -8.78
CA PHE A 228 7.17 -4.63 -10.24
C PHE A 228 6.27 -5.76 -10.75
N ALA A 229 6.47 -6.97 -10.24
CA ALA A 229 5.66 -8.12 -10.61
C ALA A 229 4.19 -7.92 -10.24
N TYR A 230 3.92 -7.34 -9.07
CA TYR A 230 2.57 -7.03 -8.62
C TYR A 230 1.89 -5.98 -9.50
N GLY A 231 2.62 -4.95 -9.96
CA GLY A 231 2.12 -3.92 -10.88
C GLY A 231 1.66 -4.50 -12.22
N ILE A 232 2.46 -5.39 -12.83
CA ILE A 232 2.06 -6.10 -14.04
C ILE A 232 0.79 -6.93 -13.78
N LEU A 233 0.78 -7.70 -12.69
CA LEU A 233 -0.32 -8.58 -12.35
C LEU A 233 -1.64 -7.81 -12.24
N VAL A 234 -1.71 -6.83 -11.35
CA VAL A 234 -2.98 -6.13 -11.05
C VAL A 234 -3.51 -5.31 -12.21
N THR A 235 -2.62 -4.88 -13.12
CA THR A 235 -2.99 -4.06 -14.26
C THR A 235 -3.51 -4.89 -15.42
N TYR A 236 -2.82 -5.97 -15.77
CA TYR A 236 -3.10 -6.71 -17.00
C TYR A 236 -3.94 -7.97 -16.79
N ILE A 237 -4.17 -8.39 -15.54
CA ILE A 237 -4.89 -9.62 -15.21
C ILE A 237 -6.34 -9.62 -15.71
N ALA A 238 -7.01 -8.45 -15.68
CA ALA A 238 -8.40 -8.32 -16.10
C ALA A 238 -8.56 -8.58 -17.61
N ILE A 239 -7.69 -7.95 -18.39
CA ILE A 239 -7.71 -8.09 -19.85
C ILE A 239 -7.29 -9.52 -20.23
N TYR A 240 -6.22 -10.03 -19.62
CA TYR A 240 -5.76 -11.41 -19.82
C TYR A 240 -6.87 -12.42 -19.54
N SER A 241 -7.63 -12.27 -18.46
CA SER A 241 -8.70 -13.20 -18.11
C SER A 241 -9.82 -13.21 -19.13
N GLN A 242 -10.14 -12.06 -19.72
CA GLN A 242 -11.18 -11.95 -20.76
C GLN A 242 -10.71 -12.51 -22.10
N GLU A 243 -9.51 -12.12 -22.56
CA GLU A 243 -9.03 -12.46 -23.89
C GLU A 243 -8.48 -13.89 -23.99
N MET A 244 -7.80 -14.37 -22.94
CA MET A 244 -7.09 -15.65 -23.00
C MET A 244 -7.83 -16.79 -22.28
N LEU A 245 -8.64 -16.50 -21.27
CA LEU A 245 -9.35 -17.52 -20.49
C LEU A 245 -10.87 -17.48 -20.71
N GLY A 246 -11.38 -16.52 -21.49
CA GLY A 246 -12.83 -16.38 -21.74
C GLY A 246 -13.65 -16.01 -20.50
N ILE A 247 -13.01 -15.48 -19.45
CA ILE A 247 -13.67 -15.12 -18.19
C ILE A 247 -14.23 -13.71 -18.30
N THR A 248 -15.50 -13.58 -18.69
CA THR A 248 -16.15 -12.27 -18.93
C THR A 248 -16.56 -11.53 -17.66
N SER A 249 -16.76 -12.24 -16.53
CA SER A 249 -17.20 -11.65 -15.25
C SER A 249 -16.25 -11.96 -14.07
N GLY A 250 -15.13 -12.60 -14.31
CA GLY A 250 -14.36 -13.29 -13.27
C GLY A 250 -13.18 -12.55 -12.65
N THR A 251 -12.85 -11.33 -13.09
CA THR A 251 -11.71 -10.60 -12.52
C THR A 251 -11.93 -10.28 -11.02
N GLY A 252 -13.18 -10.05 -10.61
CA GLY A 252 -13.52 -9.86 -9.19
C GLY A 252 -13.15 -11.07 -8.33
N GLY A 253 -13.35 -12.30 -8.83
CA GLY A 253 -12.97 -13.53 -8.14
C GLY A 253 -11.46 -13.67 -7.92
N PHE A 254 -10.65 -13.24 -8.90
CA PHE A 254 -9.19 -13.21 -8.76
C PHE A 254 -8.75 -12.31 -7.62
N PHE A 255 -9.23 -11.07 -7.60
CA PHE A 255 -8.87 -10.11 -6.54
C PHE A 255 -9.42 -10.54 -5.17
N MET A 256 -10.59 -11.18 -5.14
CA MET A 256 -11.13 -11.75 -3.90
C MET A 256 -10.22 -12.85 -3.34
N LEU A 257 -9.75 -13.79 -4.16
CA LEU A 257 -8.83 -14.85 -3.74
C LEU A 257 -7.44 -14.29 -3.39
N LEU A 258 -6.95 -13.30 -4.13
CA LEU A 258 -5.74 -12.58 -3.82
C LEU A 258 -5.84 -11.94 -2.41
N ALA A 259 -6.96 -11.25 -2.13
CA ALA A 259 -7.21 -10.66 -0.81
C ALA A 259 -7.34 -11.72 0.29
N MET A 260 -8.02 -12.84 0.02
CA MET A 260 -8.09 -13.97 0.96
C MET A 260 -6.69 -14.53 1.28
N GLY A 261 -5.81 -14.64 0.29
CA GLY A 261 -4.41 -15.03 0.49
C GLY A 261 -3.66 -14.02 1.37
N LEU A 262 -3.83 -12.72 1.10
CA LEU A 262 -3.26 -11.63 1.92
C LEU A 262 -3.74 -11.72 3.38
N ILE A 263 -5.04 -11.93 3.61
CA ILE A 263 -5.64 -12.06 4.94
C ILE A 263 -5.11 -13.30 5.65
N THR A 264 -5.09 -14.45 4.98
CA THR A 264 -4.57 -15.71 5.53
C THR A 264 -3.10 -15.57 5.95
N ALA A 265 -2.28 -14.91 5.12
CA ALA A 265 -0.89 -14.60 5.47
C ALA A 265 -0.78 -13.78 6.76
N ARG A 266 -1.67 -12.79 6.95
CA ARG A 266 -1.69 -11.95 8.16
C ARG A 266 -2.05 -12.75 9.40
N LEU A 267 -3.00 -13.67 9.27
CA LEU A 267 -3.44 -14.50 10.39
C LEU A 267 -2.39 -15.55 10.78
N THR A 268 -1.73 -16.17 9.78
CA THR A 268 -0.77 -17.26 9.99
C THR A 268 0.68 -16.77 10.17
N GLY A 269 1.12 -15.79 9.39
CA GLY A 269 2.49 -15.26 9.40
C GLY A 269 2.84 -14.44 10.63
N ASN A 270 1.84 -13.94 11.34
CA ASN A 270 2.02 -13.16 12.56
C ASN A 270 2.79 -13.91 13.65
N LYS A 271 2.78 -15.26 13.69
CA LYS A 271 3.56 -16.02 14.66
C LYS A 271 5.07 -15.78 14.53
N ALA A 272 5.59 -15.74 13.30
CA ALA A 272 7.00 -15.44 13.05
C ALA A 272 7.35 -13.98 13.37
N LEU A 273 6.47 -13.04 13.02
CA LEU A 273 6.63 -11.61 13.35
C LEU A 273 6.58 -11.37 14.87
N ARG A 274 5.67 -12.05 15.58
CA ARG A 274 5.59 -12.02 17.06
C ARG A 274 6.88 -12.47 17.74
N GLN A 275 7.57 -13.43 17.14
CA GLN A 275 8.84 -13.96 17.63
C GLN A 275 10.05 -13.14 17.20
N GLY A 276 9.86 -11.97 16.55
CA GLY A 276 10.94 -11.16 16.01
C GLY A 276 11.66 -11.78 14.79
N LYS A 277 11.14 -12.89 14.24
CA LYS A 277 11.72 -13.61 13.10
C LYS A 277 11.35 -12.96 11.76
N VAL A 278 11.60 -11.65 11.65
CA VAL A 278 11.20 -10.81 10.50
C VAL A 278 11.81 -11.32 9.20
N VAL A 279 13.11 -11.68 9.23
CA VAL A 279 13.83 -12.23 8.07
C VAL A 279 13.21 -13.54 7.59
N ARG A 280 12.83 -14.43 8.52
CA ARG A 280 12.19 -15.70 8.18
C ARG A 280 10.84 -15.48 7.50
N ASN A 281 10.06 -14.52 7.99
CA ASN A 281 8.76 -14.19 7.41
C ASN A 281 8.91 -13.60 6.00
N ALA A 282 9.87 -12.68 5.79
CA ALA A 282 10.19 -12.15 4.47
C ALA A 282 10.63 -13.26 3.50
N SER A 283 11.56 -14.13 3.94
CA SER A 283 12.06 -15.26 3.14
C SER A 283 10.94 -16.20 2.69
N ALA A 284 10.08 -16.61 3.62
CA ALA A 284 8.96 -17.50 3.32
C ALA A 284 7.97 -16.82 2.35
N GLY A 285 7.64 -15.54 2.60
CA GLY A 285 6.74 -14.78 1.72
C GLY A 285 7.26 -14.63 0.30
N LEU A 286 8.56 -14.33 0.13
CA LEU A 286 9.19 -14.21 -1.20
C LEU A 286 9.11 -15.53 -1.97
N VAL A 287 9.45 -16.66 -1.34
CA VAL A 287 9.38 -17.97 -1.99
C VAL A 287 7.93 -18.33 -2.37
N VAL A 288 6.98 -18.13 -1.45
CA VAL A 288 5.56 -18.41 -1.73
C VAL A 288 5.03 -17.54 -2.87
N ALA A 289 5.41 -16.25 -2.93
CA ALA A 289 5.02 -15.39 -4.04
C ALA A 289 5.57 -15.91 -5.39
N LEU A 290 6.85 -16.31 -5.43
CA LEU A 290 7.44 -16.91 -6.64
C LEU A 290 6.71 -18.17 -7.08
N VAL A 291 6.36 -19.07 -6.14
CA VAL A 291 5.55 -20.27 -6.45
C VAL A 291 4.20 -19.88 -7.05
N GLY A 292 3.56 -18.83 -6.52
CA GLY A 292 2.30 -18.32 -7.07
C GLY A 292 2.44 -17.82 -8.52
N TYR A 293 3.47 -17.04 -8.82
CA TYR A 293 3.74 -16.60 -10.21
C TYR A 293 4.11 -17.76 -11.13
N ALA A 294 4.86 -18.75 -10.62
CA ALA A 294 5.20 -19.94 -11.39
C ALA A 294 3.94 -20.77 -11.72
N ILE A 295 3.03 -20.97 -10.76
CA ILE A 295 1.72 -21.62 -10.98
C ILE A 295 0.94 -20.88 -12.05
N PHE A 296 0.87 -19.55 -11.98
CA PHE A 296 0.15 -18.72 -12.93
C PHE A 296 0.61 -18.94 -14.37
N ILE A 297 1.93 -19.04 -14.57
CA ILE A 297 2.53 -19.20 -15.90
C ILE A 297 2.46 -20.67 -16.37
N SER A 298 2.72 -21.63 -15.47
CA SER A 298 2.84 -23.06 -15.85
C SER A 298 1.50 -23.77 -15.97
N VAL A 299 0.42 -23.22 -15.36
CA VAL A 299 -0.91 -23.81 -15.40
C VAL A 299 -1.89 -22.81 -16.02
N PRO A 300 -1.88 -22.62 -17.37
CA PRO A 300 -2.71 -21.65 -18.08
C PRO A 300 -4.18 -22.15 -18.17
N SER A 301 -4.84 -22.23 -17.03
CA SER A 301 -6.22 -22.67 -16.88
C SER A 301 -6.96 -21.82 -15.87
N VAL A 302 -8.30 -21.89 -15.89
CA VAL A 302 -9.15 -21.18 -14.90
C VAL A 302 -8.77 -21.58 -13.47
N PHE A 303 -8.46 -22.86 -13.26
CA PHE A 303 -8.01 -23.35 -11.95
C PHE A 303 -6.65 -22.75 -11.54
N GLY A 304 -5.66 -22.79 -12.44
CA GLY A 304 -4.34 -22.18 -12.20
C GLY A 304 -4.42 -20.69 -11.94
N TYR A 305 -5.28 -19.97 -12.66
CA TYR A 305 -5.55 -18.55 -12.49
C TYR A 305 -6.01 -18.22 -11.06
N TYR A 306 -7.03 -18.93 -10.56
CA TYR A 306 -7.54 -18.66 -9.20
C TYR A 306 -6.60 -19.17 -8.11
N LEU A 307 -5.97 -20.32 -8.30
CA LEU A 307 -4.98 -20.86 -7.34
C LEU A 307 -3.79 -19.91 -7.20
N ALA A 308 -3.26 -19.42 -8.32
CA ALA A 308 -2.16 -18.46 -8.32
C ALA A 308 -2.53 -17.17 -7.57
N ALA A 309 -3.75 -16.65 -7.74
CA ALA A 309 -4.22 -15.48 -7.02
C ALA A 309 -4.08 -15.64 -5.50
N PHE A 310 -4.58 -16.75 -4.96
CA PHE A 310 -4.50 -17.05 -3.53
C PHE A 310 -3.04 -17.20 -3.06
N VAL A 311 -2.21 -17.94 -3.80
CA VAL A 311 -0.81 -18.18 -3.43
C VAL A 311 0.04 -16.90 -3.51
N ILE A 312 -0.15 -16.06 -4.55
CA ILE A 312 0.53 -14.76 -4.66
C ILE A 312 0.10 -13.85 -3.50
N GLY A 313 -1.21 -13.83 -3.18
CA GLY A 313 -1.72 -13.10 -2.04
C GLY A 313 -1.09 -13.55 -0.73
N LEU A 314 -0.98 -14.85 -0.50
CA LEU A 314 -0.34 -15.44 0.68
C LEU A 314 1.14 -15.03 0.79
N GLY A 315 1.87 -15.03 -0.33
CA GLY A 315 3.26 -14.58 -0.39
C GLY A 315 3.41 -13.10 -0.05
N ASN A 316 2.73 -12.23 -0.80
CA ASN A 316 2.81 -10.77 -0.65
C ASN A 316 2.30 -10.30 0.72
N GLY A 317 1.31 -11.00 1.28
CA GLY A 317 0.80 -10.77 2.62
C GLY A 317 1.85 -10.89 3.72
N ASN A 318 2.87 -11.73 3.53
CA ASN A 318 4.00 -11.89 4.44
C ASN A 318 5.17 -10.94 4.10
N VAL A 319 5.44 -10.70 2.81
CA VAL A 319 6.60 -9.91 2.36
C VAL A 319 6.49 -8.46 2.82
N TYR A 320 5.40 -7.78 2.51
CA TYR A 320 5.29 -6.34 2.74
C TYR A 320 5.48 -5.93 4.20
N PRO A 321 4.79 -6.51 5.22
CA PRO A 321 4.99 -6.11 6.61
C PRO A 321 6.34 -6.52 7.17
N ALA A 322 6.92 -7.62 6.68
CA ALA A 322 8.26 -8.00 7.06
C ALA A 322 9.28 -6.97 6.54
N MET A 323 9.21 -6.58 5.28
CA MET A 323 10.07 -5.55 4.70
C MET A 323 9.87 -4.20 5.40
N GLN A 324 8.63 -3.81 5.68
CA GLN A 324 8.34 -2.58 6.42
C GLN A 324 8.97 -2.61 7.82
N THR A 325 8.87 -3.73 8.51
CA THR A 325 9.53 -3.90 9.82
C THR A 325 11.05 -3.83 9.69
N MET A 326 11.65 -4.38 8.63
CA MET A 326 13.07 -4.26 8.37
C MET A 326 13.49 -2.79 8.18
N PHE A 327 12.78 -2.01 7.40
CA PHE A 327 13.04 -0.56 7.25
C PHE A 327 12.96 0.18 8.59
N ILE A 328 11.93 -0.10 9.40
CA ILE A 328 11.77 0.51 10.73
C ILE A 328 12.92 0.13 11.66
N ASN A 329 13.41 -1.11 11.60
CA ASN A 329 14.52 -1.59 12.42
C ASN A 329 15.89 -1.04 12.01
N LEU A 330 16.04 -0.61 10.76
CA LEU A 330 17.25 0.07 10.26
C LEU A 330 17.29 1.55 10.62
N ALA A 331 16.15 2.15 11.01
CA ALA A 331 16.01 3.55 11.28
C ALA A 331 15.99 3.87 12.78
N PRO A 332 16.67 4.96 13.23
CA PRO A 332 16.47 5.48 14.56
C PRO A 332 15.02 5.98 14.73
N ASN A 333 14.60 6.16 15.98
CA ASN A 333 13.24 6.63 16.28
C ASN A 333 12.89 7.97 15.60
N SER A 334 13.90 8.81 15.36
CA SER A 334 13.76 10.11 14.69
C SER A 334 13.52 10.02 13.18
N GLN A 335 13.79 8.87 12.55
CA GLN A 335 13.68 8.67 11.11
C GLN A 335 12.63 7.60 10.72
N ARG A 336 11.64 7.35 11.57
CA ARG A 336 10.57 6.36 11.24
C ARG A 336 9.71 6.79 10.08
N GLY A 337 9.41 8.09 9.98
CA GLY A 337 8.69 8.65 8.85
C GLY A 337 9.48 8.46 7.54
N THR A 338 10.79 8.77 7.57
CA THR A 338 11.69 8.53 6.44
C THR A 338 11.74 7.06 6.05
N ALA A 339 11.83 6.14 7.02
CA ALA A 339 11.81 4.70 6.76
C ALA A 339 10.50 4.25 6.09
N THR A 340 9.36 4.72 6.61
CA THR A 340 8.03 4.43 6.06
C THR A 340 7.87 5.01 4.65
N SER A 341 8.28 6.27 4.45
CA SER A 341 8.25 6.93 3.14
C SER A 341 9.11 6.17 2.14
N THR A 342 10.32 5.76 2.53
CA THR A 342 11.24 5.05 1.63
C THR A 342 10.69 3.73 1.13
N ILE A 343 10.12 2.89 2.00
CA ILE A 343 9.53 1.62 1.55
C ILE A 343 8.32 1.85 0.64
N LEU A 344 7.46 2.82 0.95
CA LEU A 344 6.31 3.15 0.11
C LEU A 344 6.75 3.68 -1.25
N SER A 345 7.79 4.53 -1.31
CA SER A 345 8.36 5.03 -2.57
C SER A 345 8.98 3.91 -3.39
N CYS A 346 9.72 2.99 -2.76
CA CYS A 346 10.25 1.81 -3.46
C CYS A 346 9.14 0.93 -4.03
N TRP A 347 8.05 0.75 -3.26
CA TRP A 347 6.88 0.01 -3.73
C TRP A 347 6.25 0.68 -4.94
N ASP A 348 6.00 1.99 -4.88
CA ASP A 348 5.35 2.73 -5.97
C ASP A 348 6.22 2.80 -7.23
N VAL A 349 7.53 3.00 -7.07
CA VAL A 349 8.47 3.01 -8.21
C VAL A 349 8.49 1.64 -8.89
N GLY A 350 8.64 0.57 -8.11
CA GLY A 350 8.62 -0.79 -8.67
C GLY A 350 7.31 -1.10 -9.40
N MET A 351 6.17 -0.77 -8.76
CA MET A 351 4.84 -0.98 -9.34
C MET A 351 4.65 -0.16 -10.62
N GLY A 352 5.02 1.12 -10.61
CA GLY A 352 4.92 1.99 -11.79
C GLY A 352 5.78 1.51 -12.95
N LEU A 353 7.03 1.11 -12.69
CA LEU A 353 7.90 0.50 -13.70
C LEU A 353 7.29 -0.79 -14.26
N GLY A 354 6.70 -1.64 -13.40
CA GLY A 354 6.03 -2.85 -13.82
C GLY A 354 4.85 -2.58 -14.75
N ILE A 355 4.04 -1.58 -14.44
CA ILE A 355 2.89 -1.19 -15.26
C ILE A 355 3.35 -0.70 -16.64
N ILE A 356 4.32 0.21 -16.68
CA ILE A 356 4.81 0.81 -17.92
C ILE A 356 5.50 -0.23 -18.79
N LEU A 357 6.49 -0.94 -18.24
CA LEU A 357 7.25 -1.94 -19.00
C LEU A 357 6.40 -3.17 -19.35
N GLY A 358 5.46 -3.56 -18.46
CA GLY A 358 4.51 -4.62 -18.74
C GLY A 358 3.63 -4.33 -19.95
N GLY A 359 3.17 -3.08 -20.11
CA GLY A 359 2.43 -2.63 -21.30
C GLY A 359 3.27 -2.73 -22.56
N THR A 360 4.48 -2.18 -22.54
CA THR A 360 5.43 -2.23 -23.67
C THR A 360 5.77 -3.67 -24.06
N ILE A 361 6.02 -4.54 -23.08
CA ILE A 361 6.30 -5.97 -23.32
C ILE A 361 5.08 -6.66 -23.94
N THR A 362 3.89 -6.37 -23.42
CA THR A 362 2.64 -6.95 -23.95
C THR A 362 2.43 -6.58 -25.41
N GLU A 363 2.71 -5.34 -25.77
CA GLU A 363 2.49 -4.81 -27.12
C GLU A 363 3.54 -5.30 -28.14
N HIS A 364 4.82 -5.34 -27.73
CA HIS A 364 5.93 -5.55 -28.67
C HIS A 364 6.66 -6.90 -28.56
N LEU A 365 6.50 -7.65 -27.46
CA LEU A 365 7.33 -8.82 -27.15
C LEU A 365 6.56 -10.13 -26.90
N GLY A 366 5.34 -10.29 -27.44
CA GLY A 366 4.64 -11.57 -27.40
C GLY A 366 3.46 -11.66 -26.43
N GLY A 367 2.80 -10.54 -26.17
CA GLY A 367 1.52 -10.52 -25.47
C GLY A 367 1.63 -10.58 -23.93
N TYR A 368 0.50 -10.77 -23.29
CA TYR A 368 0.38 -10.76 -21.82
C TYR A 368 1.27 -11.78 -21.12
N MET A 369 1.41 -12.98 -21.71
CA MET A 369 2.22 -14.04 -21.11
C MET A 369 3.69 -13.62 -20.96
N SER A 370 4.24 -12.91 -21.96
CA SER A 370 5.61 -12.37 -21.88
C SER A 370 5.78 -11.34 -20.77
N ALA A 371 4.76 -10.51 -20.52
CA ALA A 371 4.75 -9.58 -19.39
C ALA A 371 4.73 -10.34 -18.05
N PHE A 372 3.93 -11.39 -17.90
CA PHE A 372 3.91 -12.19 -16.67
C PHE A 372 5.20 -13.01 -16.46
N ILE A 373 5.83 -13.48 -17.53
CA ILE A 373 7.16 -14.12 -17.46
C ILE A 373 8.21 -13.10 -16.98
N SER A 374 8.18 -11.87 -17.51
CA SER A 374 9.07 -10.80 -17.05
C SER A 374 8.84 -10.46 -15.57
N ALA A 375 7.59 -10.48 -15.12
CA ALA A 375 7.23 -10.33 -13.71
C ALA A 375 7.87 -11.42 -12.84
N LEU A 376 7.78 -12.69 -13.25
CA LEU A 376 8.43 -13.81 -12.55
C LEU A 376 9.95 -13.64 -12.53
N ILE A 377 10.58 -13.29 -13.65
CA ILE A 377 12.04 -13.10 -13.75
C ILE A 377 12.51 -12.00 -12.80
N ILE A 378 11.90 -10.82 -12.83
CA ILE A 378 12.31 -9.68 -11.98
C ILE A 378 12.06 -9.98 -10.49
N ASN A 379 10.94 -10.62 -10.15
CA ASN A 379 10.68 -11.05 -8.78
C ASN A 379 11.69 -12.11 -8.31
N THR A 380 12.08 -13.03 -9.20
CA THR A 380 13.12 -14.04 -8.91
C THR A 380 14.47 -13.38 -8.66
N LEU A 381 14.88 -12.45 -9.52
CA LEU A 381 16.14 -11.70 -9.34
C LEU A 381 16.13 -10.91 -8.01
N GLY A 382 15.04 -10.22 -7.68
CA GLY A 382 14.87 -9.55 -6.40
C GLY A 382 14.93 -10.49 -5.20
N THR A 383 14.37 -11.70 -5.33
CA THR A 383 14.41 -12.73 -4.28
C THR A 383 15.81 -13.32 -4.13
N ILE A 384 16.52 -13.62 -5.21
CA ILE A 384 17.92 -14.06 -5.17
C ILE A 384 18.80 -12.99 -4.51
N PHE A 385 18.64 -11.72 -4.91
CA PHE A 385 19.35 -10.61 -4.30
C PHE A 385 19.08 -10.51 -2.79
N PHE A 386 17.83 -10.74 -2.36
CA PHE A 386 17.49 -10.77 -0.94
C PHE A 386 18.27 -11.85 -0.20
N PHE A 387 18.30 -13.09 -0.70
CA PHE A 387 18.96 -14.20 -0.03
C PHE A 387 20.48 -14.04 0.00
N LEU A 388 21.09 -13.57 -1.10
CA LEU A 388 22.54 -13.46 -1.21
C LEU A 388 23.09 -12.24 -0.47
N TYR A 389 22.39 -11.10 -0.53
CA TYR A 389 22.92 -9.82 -0.09
C TYR A 389 22.05 -9.13 0.97
N ALA A 390 20.80 -8.79 0.67
CA ALA A 390 19.98 -7.90 1.49
C ALA A 390 19.72 -8.47 2.90
N ARG A 391 19.51 -9.78 3.01
CA ARG A 391 19.34 -10.48 4.29
C ARG A 391 20.57 -10.34 5.19
N ARG A 392 21.77 -10.54 4.65
CA ARG A 392 23.04 -10.45 5.43
C ARG A 392 23.26 -9.02 5.89
N ARG A 393 23.12 -8.08 4.97
CA ARG A 393 23.28 -6.66 5.27
C ARG A 393 22.32 -6.17 6.33
N TYR A 394 21.05 -6.56 6.26
CA TYR A 394 20.06 -6.22 7.29
C TYR A 394 20.48 -6.70 8.69
N LEU A 395 20.96 -7.93 8.79
CA LEU A 395 21.37 -8.50 10.09
C LEU A 395 22.59 -7.77 10.70
N GLN A 396 23.44 -7.17 9.86
CA GLN A 396 24.59 -6.36 10.29
C GLN A 396 24.19 -4.93 10.68
N ASP A 397 23.30 -4.31 9.92
CA ASP A 397 22.98 -2.88 10.01
C ASP A 397 21.76 -2.57 10.91
N ARG A 398 21.01 -3.58 11.34
CA ARG A 398 19.80 -3.38 12.17
C ARG A 398 20.15 -2.79 13.54
N ILE A 399 19.35 -1.84 13.98
CA ILE A 399 19.50 -1.17 15.28
C ILE A 399 18.72 -1.92 16.37
N ARG A 400 17.74 -2.77 15.96
CA ARG A 400 16.79 -3.47 16.85
C ARG A 400 16.55 -4.90 16.40
#